data_4bd7fc85117995c1385b2ade4952bd7f
#
_entry.id   4bd7fc85117995c1385b2ade4952bd7f
#
_cell.length_a   1.000
_cell.length_b   1.000
_cell.length_c   1.000
_cell.angle_alpha   90.00
_cell.angle_beta   90.00
_cell.angle_gamma   90.00
#
_symmetry.space_group_name_H-M   'P 1'
#
loop_
_entity.id
_entity.type
_entity.pdbx_description
1 polymer ?
#
loop_
_entity_poly.entity_id
_entity_poly.type
_entity_poly.pdbx_seq_one_letter_code
_entity_poly.pdbx_strand_id
1 'polypeptide(L)'
;INLNGQVLLLDGAALDFTQFWQKIYASPQNIFHACSEDIDLIYHYAQQRPLHNVFDTQVAMAFLGHGLQVSYQNALKTCLDIDIEKDQTRSDWLARPLSQEQLSYAANDVLYLMQLAEALKNQLQQKGIYDFVLQDCQSLTKEIAMQTPLDELYSDIGNYRHSRRELMQLQ
;
A
#
# COMPACT_ATOMS: atom_id res chain seq x y z
N ILE A 1 9.71 6.11 0.19
CA ILE A 1 9.75 5.65 -1.21
C ILE A 1 11.16 5.28 -1.64
N ASN A 2 11.27 4.39 -2.62
CA ASN A 2 12.55 4.04 -3.25
C ASN A 2 12.51 4.45 -4.73
N LEU A 3 13.43 5.31 -5.14
CA LEU A 3 13.59 5.76 -6.52
C LEU A 3 14.93 5.25 -7.05
N ASN A 4 14.92 4.17 -7.82
CA ASN A 4 16.11 3.58 -8.44
C ASN A 4 17.27 3.33 -7.45
N GLY A 5 16.96 2.82 -6.27
CA GLY A 5 17.94 2.53 -5.21
C GLY A 5 18.18 3.67 -4.22
N GLN A 6 17.67 4.86 -4.46
CA GLN A 6 17.69 5.95 -3.50
C GLN A 6 16.41 5.94 -2.65
N VAL A 7 16.56 5.71 -1.35
CA VAL A 7 15.44 5.76 -0.40
C VAL A 7 15.23 7.19 0.08
N LEU A 8 14.00 7.67 -0.04
CA LEU A 8 13.55 8.98 0.41
C LEU A 8 12.43 8.82 1.42
N LEU A 9 12.54 9.47 2.57
CA LEU A 9 11.47 9.59 3.56
C LEU A 9 10.81 10.96 3.37
N LEU A 10 9.52 10.97 3.05
CA LEU A 10 8.75 12.18 2.78
C LEU A 10 7.82 12.44 3.95
N ASP A 11 7.96 13.61 4.58
CA ASP A 11 7.07 14.03 5.65
C ASP A 11 5.78 14.63 5.09
N GLY A 12 4.69 13.87 5.16
CA GLY A 12 3.38 14.26 4.67
C GLY A 12 2.78 15.49 5.36
N ALA A 13 3.23 15.81 6.58
CA ALA A 13 2.78 16.99 7.31
C ALA A 13 3.51 18.27 6.91
N ALA A 14 4.67 18.17 6.26
CA ALA A 14 5.56 19.30 5.97
C ALA A 14 5.65 19.65 4.48
N LEU A 15 5.20 18.78 3.57
CA LEU A 15 5.43 18.90 2.14
C LEU A 15 4.14 19.08 1.33
N ASP A 16 4.21 19.90 0.27
CA ASP A 16 3.20 19.88 -0.80
C ASP A 16 3.46 18.70 -1.75
N PHE A 17 2.53 17.78 -1.81
CA PHE A 17 2.62 16.56 -2.61
C PHE A 17 2.11 16.70 -4.05
N THR A 18 1.67 17.87 -4.49
CA THR A 18 1.07 18.06 -5.82
C THR A 18 1.98 17.53 -6.95
N GLN A 19 3.27 17.94 -6.94
CA GLN A 19 4.24 17.47 -7.94
C GLN A 19 4.62 16.00 -7.75
N PHE A 20 4.59 15.50 -6.52
CA PHE A 20 4.86 14.10 -6.21
C PHE A 20 3.80 13.20 -6.82
N TRP A 21 2.51 13.53 -6.66
CA TRP A 21 1.43 12.77 -7.26
C TRP A 21 1.54 12.71 -8.79
N GLN A 22 1.88 13.83 -9.42
CA GLN A 22 2.11 13.85 -10.87
C GLN A 22 3.17 12.83 -11.30
N LYS A 23 4.26 12.70 -10.55
CA LYS A 23 5.32 11.72 -10.83
C LYS A 23 4.88 10.29 -10.60
N ILE A 24 4.12 10.01 -9.55
CA ILE A 24 3.56 8.67 -9.28
C ILE A 24 2.65 8.24 -10.44
N TYR A 25 1.76 9.11 -10.91
CA TYR A 25 0.88 8.80 -12.04
C TYR A 25 1.62 8.69 -13.39
N ALA A 26 2.72 9.38 -13.57
CA ALA A 26 3.57 9.28 -14.76
C ALA A 26 4.57 8.12 -14.69
N SER A 27 4.69 7.43 -13.57
CA SER A 27 5.62 6.31 -13.40
C SER A 27 5.24 5.14 -14.33
N PRO A 28 6.20 4.51 -15.02
CA PRO A 28 5.95 3.34 -15.83
C PRO A 28 5.47 2.15 -15.00
N GLN A 29 5.85 2.09 -13.73
CA GLN A 29 5.34 1.10 -12.77
C GLN A 29 5.51 1.61 -11.34
N ASN A 30 4.48 1.38 -10.53
CA ASN A 30 4.46 1.64 -9.10
C ASN A 30 4.47 0.29 -8.37
N ILE A 31 5.47 0.07 -7.52
CA ILE A 31 5.68 -1.20 -6.82
C ILE A 31 5.32 -1.02 -5.36
N PHE A 32 4.50 -1.94 -4.83
CA PHE A 32 4.02 -1.96 -3.46
C PHE A 32 4.15 -3.35 -2.83
N HIS A 33 3.86 -3.42 -1.55
CA HIS A 33 3.59 -4.65 -0.82
C HIS A 33 2.36 -4.47 0.06
N ALA A 34 1.26 -5.20 -0.21
CA ALA A 34 -0.03 -5.06 0.46
C ALA A 34 -0.64 -3.64 0.32
N CYS A 35 -0.81 -3.18 -0.90
CA CYS A 35 -1.01 -1.77 -1.27
C CYS A 35 -2.42 -1.21 -1.05
N SER A 36 -3.39 -1.95 -0.53
CA SER A 36 -4.79 -1.51 -0.48
C SER A 36 -4.97 -0.17 0.23
N GLU A 37 -4.35 -0.01 1.40
CA GLU A 37 -4.43 1.24 2.18
C GLU A 37 -3.65 2.38 1.51
N ASP A 38 -2.49 2.08 0.91
CA ASP A 38 -1.68 3.07 0.19
C ASP A 38 -2.42 3.61 -1.04
N ILE A 39 -3.07 2.74 -1.80
CA ILE A 39 -3.82 3.13 -3.00
C ILE A 39 -5.06 3.95 -2.62
N ASP A 40 -5.75 3.59 -1.54
CA ASP A 40 -6.88 4.36 -1.03
C ASP A 40 -6.43 5.77 -0.63
N LEU A 41 -5.35 5.88 0.12
CA LEU A 41 -4.74 7.16 0.49
C LEU A 41 -4.33 7.97 -0.74
N ILE A 42 -3.64 7.35 -1.71
CA ILE A 42 -3.23 8.03 -2.96
C ILE A 42 -4.45 8.50 -3.73
N TYR A 43 -5.50 7.69 -3.84
CA TYR A 43 -6.73 8.06 -4.53
C TYR A 43 -7.37 9.31 -3.91
N HIS A 44 -7.48 9.37 -2.58
CA HIS A 44 -8.05 10.53 -1.90
C HIS A 44 -7.23 11.80 -2.03
N TYR A 45 -5.89 11.72 -1.94
CA TYR A 45 -5.02 12.90 -1.98
C TYR A 45 -4.57 13.30 -3.37
N ALA A 46 -4.70 12.44 -4.38
CA ALA A 46 -4.23 12.67 -5.74
C ALA A 46 -5.36 12.86 -6.77
N GLN A 47 -6.31 13.75 -6.45
CA GLN A 47 -7.39 14.15 -7.37
C GLN A 47 -8.38 13.03 -7.75
N GLN A 48 -8.56 12.05 -6.90
CA GLN A 48 -9.55 10.96 -7.06
C GLN A 48 -9.44 10.23 -8.41
N ARG A 49 -8.24 9.91 -8.82
CA ARG A 49 -7.99 9.10 -10.01
C ARG A 49 -7.44 7.73 -9.62
N PRO A 50 -7.91 6.63 -10.23
CA PRO A 50 -7.31 5.32 -10.02
C PRO A 50 -5.82 5.32 -10.40
N LEU A 51 -4.97 4.75 -9.57
CA LEU A 51 -3.56 4.58 -9.89
C LEU A 51 -3.41 3.49 -10.94
N HIS A 52 -2.56 3.71 -11.92
CA HIS A 52 -2.24 2.74 -12.97
C HIS A 52 -0.86 2.14 -12.76
N ASN A 53 -0.58 1.05 -13.48
CA ASN A 53 0.73 0.40 -13.49
C ASN A 53 1.20 -0.04 -12.11
N VAL A 54 0.27 -0.54 -11.28
CA VAL A 54 0.57 -1.10 -9.97
C VAL A 54 1.08 -2.53 -10.10
N PHE A 55 2.13 -2.84 -9.37
CA PHE A 55 2.60 -4.19 -9.12
C PHE A 55 2.71 -4.40 -7.61
N ASP A 56 1.84 -5.22 -7.05
CA ASP A 56 1.85 -5.57 -5.63
C ASP A 56 2.58 -6.90 -5.43
N THR A 57 3.64 -6.86 -4.66
CA THR A 57 4.46 -8.05 -4.36
C THR A 57 3.73 -9.06 -3.46
N GLN A 58 2.76 -8.65 -2.64
CA GLN A 58 1.92 -9.58 -1.87
C GLN A 58 0.95 -10.35 -2.79
N VAL A 59 0.33 -9.68 -3.76
CA VAL A 59 -0.49 -10.32 -4.81
C VAL A 59 0.38 -11.29 -5.63
N ALA A 60 1.58 -10.88 -6.02
CA ALA A 60 2.52 -11.73 -6.73
C ALA A 60 2.88 -13.00 -5.95
N MET A 61 3.11 -12.89 -4.63
CA MET A 61 3.36 -14.03 -3.74
C MET A 61 2.16 -14.98 -3.68
N ALA A 62 0.93 -14.46 -3.66
CA ALA A 62 -0.29 -15.26 -3.68
C ALA A 62 -0.42 -16.09 -4.97
N PHE A 63 -0.18 -15.47 -6.14
CA PHE A 63 -0.18 -16.17 -7.43
C PHE A 63 0.91 -17.24 -7.54
N LEU A 64 2.03 -17.06 -6.85
CA LEU A 64 3.09 -18.06 -6.78
C LEU A 64 2.83 -19.18 -5.75
N GLY A 65 1.74 -19.09 -4.98
CA GLY A 65 1.31 -20.12 -4.03
C GLY A 65 1.92 -19.99 -2.63
N HIS A 66 2.51 -18.85 -2.28
CA HIS A 66 3.11 -18.62 -0.95
C HIS A 66 2.08 -18.23 0.13
N GLY A 67 0.82 -17.92 -0.27
CA GLY A 67 -0.27 -17.50 0.62
C GLY A 67 -0.80 -16.11 0.30
N LEU A 68 -2.04 -15.80 0.77
CA LEU A 68 -2.75 -14.58 0.41
C LEU A 68 -2.26 -13.32 1.14
N GLN A 69 -1.72 -13.47 2.36
CA GLN A 69 -1.35 -12.35 3.24
C GLN A 69 0.08 -12.54 3.78
N VAL A 70 1.02 -12.74 2.88
CA VAL A 70 2.43 -12.86 3.26
C VAL A 70 2.94 -11.47 3.67
N SER A 71 3.53 -11.36 4.86
CA SER A 71 4.14 -10.09 5.29
C SER A 71 5.40 -9.78 4.48
N TYR A 72 5.77 -8.49 4.40
CA TYR A 72 6.96 -8.04 3.68
C TYR A 72 8.23 -8.75 4.15
N GLN A 73 8.43 -8.88 5.47
CA GLN A 73 9.56 -9.60 6.05
C GLN A 73 9.61 -11.07 5.59
N ASN A 74 8.46 -11.76 5.63
CA ASN A 74 8.39 -13.15 5.18
C ASN A 74 8.63 -13.27 3.67
N ALA A 75 8.16 -12.31 2.86
CA ALA A 75 8.44 -12.28 1.44
C ALA A 75 9.93 -12.09 1.15
N LEU A 76 10.60 -11.16 1.85
CA LEU A 76 12.05 -10.95 1.76
C LEU A 76 12.81 -12.19 2.17
N LYS A 77 12.45 -12.82 3.28
CA LYS A 77 13.11 -14.05 3.74
C LYS A 77 12.95 -15.18 2.74
N THR A 78 11.74 -15.36 2.21
CA THR A 78 11.43 -16.46 1.28
C THR A 78 12.10 -16.30 -0.08
N CYS A 79 12.11 -15.08 -0.63
CA CYS A 79 12.54 -14.84 -2.00
C CYS A 79 14.00 -14.39 -2.13
N LEU A 80 14.53 -13.73 -1.09
CA LEU A 80 15.86 -13.11 -1.13
C LEU A 80 16.80 -13.57 -0.01
N ASP A 81 16.31 -14.37 0.94
CA ASP A 81 17.02 -14.75 2.19
C ASP A 81 17.50 -13.54 3.02
N ILE A 82 16.69 -12.47 3.01
CA ILE A 82 16.95 -11.25 3.77
C ILE A 82 16.06 -11.24 5.01
N ASP A 83 16.67 -11.04 6.18
CA ASP A 83 15.98 -10.80 7.45
C ASP A 83 16.02 -9.31 7.78
N ILE A 84 14.84 -8.73 8.11
CA ILE A 84 14.71 -7.36 8.61
C ILE A 84 13.99 -7.36 9.96
N GLU A 85 14.39 -6.43 10.84
CA GLU A 85 13.82 -6.32 12.18
C GLU A 85 12.40 -5.74 12.18
N LYS A 86 11.58 -6.14 13.18
CA LYS A 86 10.13 -5.84 13.25
C LYS A 86 9.75 -4.66 14.17
N ASP A 87 10.67 -3.89 14.69
CA ASP A 87 10.49 -3.25 16.01
C ASP A 87 9.70 -1.94 16.12
N GLN A 88 9.24 -1.27 15.06
CA GLN A 88 8.68 0.09 15.18
C GLN A 88 7.20 0.27 14.78
N THR A 89 6.45 -0.78 14.59
CA THR A 89 5.04 -0.73 14.14
C THR A 89 4.11 0.03 15.08
N ARG A 90 4.44 0.13 16.37
CA ARG A 90 3.61 0.77 17.43
C ARG A 90 4.21 2.05 17.98
N SER A 91 5.15 2.69 17.29
CA SER A 91 5.74 3.95 17.73
C SER A 91 4.84 5.16 17.40
N ASP A 92 5.07 6.28 18.07
CA ASP A 92 4.38 7.55 17.78
C ASP A 92 4.98 8.18 16.49
N TRP A 93 4.32 7.92 15.37
CA TRP A 93 4.71 8.46 14.06
C TRP A 93 4.38 9.94 13.86
N LEU A 94 3.65 10.59 14.78
CA LEU A 94 3.36 12.02 14.73
C LEU A 94 4.40 12.85 15.47
N ALA A 95 5.20 12.23 16.35
CA ALA A 95 6.30 12.91 17.03
C ALA A 95 7.34 13.45 16.06
N ARG A 96 7.89 14.62 16.35
CA ARG A 96 8.99 15.23 15.58
C ARG A 96 10.08 15.73 16.52
N PRO A 97 11.37 15.49 16.19
CA PRO A 97 11.87 14.69 15.06
C PRO A 97 11.61 13.20 15.25
N LEU A 98 11.55 12.44 14.15
CA LEU A 98 11.53 10.97 14.21
C LEU A 98 12.85 10.45 14.78
N SER A 99 12.80 9.33 15.53
CA SER A 99 14.01 8.67 16.02
C SER A 99 14.79 7.97 14.90
N GLN A 100 16.05 7.62 15.15
CA GLN A 100 16.85 6.89 14.17
C GLN A 100 16.27 5.50 13.89
N GLU A 101 15.69 4.86 14.89
CA GLU A 101 15.02 3.57 14.75
C GLU A 101 13.78 3.68 13.86
N GLN A 102 12.97 4.75 14.02
CA GLN A 102 11.82 5.02 13.15
C GLN A 102 12.26 5.30 11.71
N LEU A 103 13.31 6.10 11.52
CA LEU A 103 13.84 6.38 10.18
C LEU A 103 14.38 5.12 9.51
N SER A 104 15.09 4.27 10.26
CA SER A 104 15.62 2.99 9.76
C SER A 104 14.49 2.02 9.41
N TYR A 105 13.45 1.94 10.25
CA TYR A 105 12.26 1.12 9.99
C TYR A 105 11.57 1.55 8.69
N ALA A 106 11.24 2.84 8.56
CA ALA A 106 10.58 3.37 7.38
C ALA A 106 11.42 3.22 6.08
N ALA A 107 12.74 3.26 6.20
CA ALA A 107 13.64 2.98 5.08
C ALA A 107 13.61 1.50 4.69
N ASN A 108 13.61 0.59 5.67
CA ASN A 108 13.59 -0.85 5.44
C ASN A 108 12.32 -1.33 4.75
N ASP A 109 11.18 -0.67 4.96
CA ASP A 109 9.91 -1.00 4.30
C ASP A 109 9.95 -0.87 2.76
N VAL A 110 10.92 -0.14 2.22
CA VAL A 110 11.06 0.06 0.78
C VAL A 110 12.45 -0.29 0.23
N LEU A 111 13.43 -0.52 1.08
CA LEU A 111 14.83 -0.69 0.68
C LEU A 111 15.01 -1.86 -0.29
N TYR A 112 14.41 -2.99 0.00
CA TYR A 112 14.53 -4.22 -0.77
C TYR A 112 13.34 -4.49 -1.71
N LEU A 113 12.36 -3.60 -1.74
CA LEU A 113 11.10 -3.81 -2.45
C LEU A 113 11.30 -3.98 -3.97
N MET A 114 12.22 -3.23 -4.57
CA MET A 114 12.53 -3.37 -5.99
C MET A 114 13.17 -4.72 -6.31
N GLN A 115 14.10 -5.19 -5.47
CA GLN A 115 14.76 -6.50 -5.64
C GLN A 115 13.75 -7.64 -5.49
N LEU A 116 12.85 -7.54 -4.50
CA LEU A 116 11.76 -8.49 -4.31
C LEU A 116 10.83 -8.54 -5.54
N ALA A 117 10.43 -7.37 -6.02
CA ALA A 117 9.57 -7.29 -7.20
C ALA A 117 10.22 -7.92 -8.43
N GLU A 118 11.51 -7.69 -8.66
CA GLU A 118 12.23 -8.26 -9.79
C GLU A 118 12.34 -9.79 -9.68
N ALA A 119 12.65 -10.32 -8.51
CA ALA A 119 12.69 -11.76 -8.27
C ALA A 119 11.33 -12.42 -8.54
N LEU A 120 10.22 -11.79 -8.06
CA LEU A 120 8.86 -12.29 -8.27
C LEU A 120 8.43 -12.20 -9.74
N LYS A 121 8.73 -11.09 -10.43
CA LYS A 121 8.43 -10.91 -11.87
C LYS A 121 9.08 -12.01 -12.71
N ASN A 122 10.34 -12.32 -12.43
CA ASN A 122 11.07 -13.38 -13.14
C ASN A 122 10.36 -14.74 -12.98
N GLN A 123 9.94 -15.09 -11.75
CA GLN A 123 9.20 -16.34 -11.50
C GLN A 123 7.83 -16.37 -12.18
N LEU A 124 7.08 -15.25 -12.14
CA LEU A 124 5.77 -15.13 -12.79
C LEU A 124 5.87 -15.23 -14.31
N GLN A 125 6.90 -14.62 -14.91
CA GLN A 125 7.16 -14.69 -16.35
C GLN A 125 7.52 -16.12 -16.77
N GLN A 126 8.38 -16.82 -16.02
CA GLN A 126 8.71 -18.22 -16.26
C GLN A 126 7.48 -19.14 -16.23
N LYS A 127 6.50 -18.83 -15.36
CA LYS A 127 5.23 -19.56 -15.27
C LYS A 127 4.16 -19.06 -16.27
N GLY A 128 4.41 -17.98 -17.02
CA GLY A 128 3.45 -17.40 -17.97
C GLY A 128 2.22 -16.77 -17.30
N ILE A 129 2.31 -16.36 -16.03
CA ILE A 129 1.17 -15.81 -15.25
C ILE A 129 1.36 -14.34 -14.84
N TYR A 130 2.40 -13.67 -15.32
CA TYR A 130 2.71 -12.28 -14.98
C TYR A 130 1.55 -11.32 -15.31
N ASP A 131 0.94 -11.46 -16.48
CA ASP A 131 -0.15 -10.59 -16.93
C ASP A 131 -1.42 -10.72 -16.06
N PHE A 132 -1.68 -11.92 -15.51
CA PHE A 132 -2.79 -12.12 -14.59
C PHE A 132 -2.59 -11.34 -13.28
N VAL A 133 -1.36 -11.30 -12.77
CA VAL A 133 -1.02 -10.49 -11.58
C VAL A 133 -1.24 -9.01 -11.85
N LEU A 134 -0.84 -8.50 -13.02
CA LEU A 134 -1.07 -7.10 -13.39
C LEU A 134 -2.56 -6.77 -13.51
N GLN A 135 -3.36 -7.69 -14.06
CA GLN A 135 -4.82 -7.53 -14.16
C GLN A 135 -5.45 -7.48 -12.77
N ASP A 136 -5.03 -8.35 -11.86
CA ASP A 136 -5.55 -8.38 -10.48
C ASP A 136 -5.20 -7.11 -9.72
N CYS A 137 -3.95 -6.66 -9.78
CA CYS A 137 -3.52 -5.36 -9.23
C CYS A 137 -4.33 -4.18 -9.81
N GLN A 138 -4.62 -4.21 -11.12
CA GLN A 138 -5.42 -3.16 -11.76
C GLN A 138 -6.89 -3.21 -11.33
N SER A 139 -7.44 -4.40 -11.07
CA SER A 139 -8.81 -4.56 -10.54
C SER A 139 -8.90 -3.99 -9.15
N LEU A 140 -7.95 -4.28 -8.27
CA LEU A 140 -7.86 -3.71 -6.93
C LEU A 140 -7.88 -2.17 -6.94
N THR A 141 -7.11 -1.52 -7.82
CA THR A 141 -7.10 -0.06 -7.91
C THR A 141 -8.44 0.53 -8.37
N LYS A 142 -9.17 -0.18 -9.24
CA LYS A 142 -10.50 0.23 -9.69
C LYS A 142 -11.56 0.02 -8.60
N GLU A 143 -11.49 -1.07 -7.88
CA GLU A 143 -12.41 -1.37 -6.78
C GLU A 143 -12.31 -0.30 -5.68
N ILE A 144 -11.09 0.09 -5.30
CA ILE A 144 -10.87 1.18 -4.33
C ILE A 144 -11.47 2.49 -4.85
N ALA A 145 -11.28 2.82 -6.12
CA ALA A 145 -11.85 4.03 -6.73
C ALA A 145 -13.38 4.02 -6.83
N MET A 146 -14.02 2.84 -6.75
CA MET A 146 -15.48 2.68 -6.78
C MET A 146 -16.11 2.58 -5.38
N GLN A 147 -15.30 2.51 -4.32
CA GLN A 147 -15.83 2.50 -2.95
C GLN A 147 -16.48 3.84 -2.62
N THR A 148 -17.54 3.77 -1.82
CA THR A 148 -18.25 4.96 -1.35
C THR A 148 -17.28 5.88 -0.60
N PRO A 149 -17.27 7.19 -0.86
CA PRO A 149 -16.42 8.14 -0.14
C PRO A 149 -16.58 8.01 1.38
N LEU A 150 -15.49 8.17 2.13
CA LEU A 150 -15.48 8.00 3.59
C LEU A 150 -16.50 8.88 4.31
N ASP A 151 -16.76 10.09 3.81
CA ASP A 151 -17.77 11.02 4.32
C ASP A 151 -19.19 10.48 4.13
N GLU A 152 -19.49 9.79 3.03
CA GLU A 152 -20.76 9.08 2.84
C GLU A 152 -20.86 7.86 3.77
N LEU A 153 -19.77 7.13 3.96
CA LEU A 153 -19.70 5.98 4.88
C LEU A 153 -19.95 6.43 6.34
N TYR A 154 -19.40 7.58 6.73
CA TYR A 154 -19.65 8.17 8.06
C TYR A 154 -21.09 8.65 8.22
N SER A 155 -21.74 9.14 7.16
CA SER A 155 -23.15 9.50 7.21
C SER A 155 -24.05 8.30 7.42
N ASP A 156 -23.75 7.16 6.80
CA ASP A 156 -24.48 5.91 6.99
C ASP A 156 -24.28 5.33 8.40
N ILE A 157 -23.08 5.40 8.97
CA ILE A 157 -22.86 5.03 10.37
C ILE A 157 -23.58 5.98 11.33
N GLY A 158 -23.66 7.27 11.02
CA GLY A 158 -24.44 8.27 11.74
C GLY A 158 -25.94 7.94 11.74
N ASN A 159 -26.48 7.59 10.58
CA ASN A 159 -27.86 7.18 10.40
C ASN A 159 -28.18 5.86 11.15
N TYR A 160 -27.26 4.91 11.16
CA TYR A 160 -27.42 3.66 11.92
C TYR A 160 -27.50 3.91 13.44
N ARG A 161 -26.73 4.87 13.98
CA ARG A 161 -26.83 5.27 15.40
C ARG A 161 -28.12 6.00 15.72
N HIS A 162 -28.65 6.79 14.81
CA HIS A 162 -29.96 7.46 14.95
C HIS A 162 -31.10 6.44 14.94
N SER A 163 -31.11 5.50 14.00
CA SER A 163 -32.12 4.43 13.93
C SER A 163 -32.15 3.57 15.20
N ARG A 164 -30.99 3.31 15.81
CA ARG A 164 -30.90 2.55 17.07
C ARG A 164 -31.39 3.32 18.28
N ARG A 165 -31.25 4.65 18.29
CA ARG A 165 -31.80 5.53 19.32
C ARG A 165 -33.32 5.62 19.23
N GLU A 166 -33.87 5.70 18.04
CA GLU A 166 -35.33 5.71 17.81
C GLU A 166 -35.97 4.37 18.22
N LEU A 167 -35.32 3.26 17.92
CA LEU A 167 -35.79 1.93 18.33
C LEU A 167 -35.75 1.72 19.87
N MET A 168 -34.83 2.37 20.60
CA MET A 168 -34.79 2.32 22.06
C MET A 168 -35.81 3.25 22.75
N GLN A 169 -36.39 4.19 22.04
CA GLN A 169 -37.48 5.07 22.56
C GLN A 169 -38.88 4.47 22.37
N LEU A 170 -39.00 3.34 21.65
CA LEU A 170 -40.24 2.63 21.41
C LEU A 170 -40.42 1.38 22.31
N GLN A 171 -39.57 1.20 23.31
CA GLN A 171 -39.69 0.21 24.41
C GLN A 171 -39.91 0.95 25.75
#